data_f47731cb5892ffff507490b39e07875a
#
_entry.id   f47731cb5892ffff507490b39e07875a
#
_cell.length_a   1.000
_cell.length_b   1.000
_cell.length_c   1.000
_cell.angle_alpha   90.00
_cell.angle_beta   90.00
_cell.angle_gamma   90.00
#
_symmetry.space_group_name_H-M   'P 1'
#
loop_
_entity.id
_entity.type
_entity.pdbx_description
1 polymer ?
#
loop_
_entity_poly.entity_id
_entity_poly.type
_entity_poly.pdbx_seq_one_letter_code
_entity_poly.pdbx_strand_id
1 'polypeptide(L)'
;LEHETPFDTTGTDTRLTISSINNEENAETYQPPIGAVVSQSRLASGRVQNAREQSLVIRIENLPPGKQRAIFKTQNSGLDLLKYSNLRMFVHAHGILANGTDIASLPQEEARSKATLFVRLGSNETNDFYEYEQPLSPSFETAGSSDQLWQTSVDFEGVFRDLGSMNIELGAFNQLKVARDRVAFPTDSIFYSVTNGELTTPDSPDAELFAPPGTRLGIRGTPSLGKVNSIVI
;
A
#
# COMPACT_ATOMS: atom_id res chain seq x y z
N LEU A 1 17.51 5.80 -1.12
CA LEU A 1 17.91 4.49 -1.64
C LEU A 1 17.00 4.19 -2.83
N GLU A 2 17.38 4.75 -3.97
CA GLU A 2 16.72 4.48 -5.24
C GLU A 2 17.30 3.17 -5.78
N HIS A 3 16.48 2.15 -5.85
CA HIS A 3 16.82 0.99 -6.65
C HIS A 3 15.64 0.71 -7.57
N GLU A 4 15.83 0.98 -8.84
CA GLU A 4 14.90 0.54 -9.87
C GLU A 4 14.91 -0.99 -9.88
N THR A 5 13.76 -1.60 -9.62
CA THR A 5 13.62 -3.02 -9.91
C THR A 5 13.78 -3.21 -11.42
N PRO A 6 14.46 -4.27 -11.90
CA PRO A 6 14.78 -4.46 -13.31
C PRO A 6 13.56 -4.86 -14.17
N PHE A 7 12.39 -4.27 -13.88
CA PHE A 7 11.19 -4.45 -14.67
C PHE A 7 11.13 -3.37 -15.74
N ASP A 8 11.71 -3.67 -16.89
CA ASP A 8 11.66 -2.93 -18.13
C ASP A 8 12.56 -1.68 -18.20
N THR A 9 13.79 -1.90 -18.61
CA THR A 9 14.76 -0.84 -18.97
C THR A 9 14.59 -0.35 -20.41
N THR A 10 13.54 -0.75 -21.12
CA THR A 10 13.35 -0.36 -22.52
C THR A 10 12.61 0.96 -22.62
N GLY A 11 13.37 2.04 -22.69
CA GLY A 11 13.02 3.20 -23.52
C GLY A 11 11.88 4.09 -23.09
N THR A 12 11.51 4.16 -21.80
CA THR A 12 10.54 5.14 -21.32
C THR A 12 11.23 6.13 -20.39
N ASP A 13 11.02 7.43 -20.60
CA ASP A 13 11.40 8.51 -19.67
C ASP A 13 10.62 8.45 -18.34
N THR A 14 10.34 7.26 -17.83
CA THR A 14 9.70 7.11 -16.54
C THR A 14 10.65 7.56 -15.46
N ARG A 15 10.27 8.58 -14.73
CA ARG A 15 11.05 9.12 -13.61
C ARG A 15 10.37 8.80 -12.30
N LEU A 16 11.13 8.23 -11.37
CA LEU A 16 10.71 8.01 -10.00
C LEU A 16 11.49 8.95 -9.08
N THR A 17 10.78 9.67 -8.22
CA THR A 17 11.36 10.56 -7.22
C THR A 17 10.79 10.23 -5.84
N ILE A 18 11.66 10.19 -4.84
CA ILE A 18 11.31 9.94 -3.45
C ILE A 18 11.61 11.21 -2.65
N SER A 19 10.64 11.65 -1.87
CA SER A 19 10.78 12.78 -0.96
C SER A 19 9.98 12.54 0.32
N SER A 20 10.06 13.45 1.26
CA SER A 20 9.20 13.47 2.45
C SER A 20 8.45 14.79 2.53
N ILE A 21 7.24 14.73 3.06
CA ILE A 21 6.43 15.89 3.40
C ILE A 21 6.08 15.80 4.88
N ASN A 22 6.01 16.93 5.57
CA ASN A 22 5.78 16.95 7.02
C ASN A 22 4.98 18.17 7.47
N ASN A 23 4.43 18.10 8.68
CA ASN A 23 3.58 19.14 9.27
C ASN A 23 4.30 20.39 9.77
N GLU A 24 5.63 20.44 9.74
CA GLU A 24 6.42 21.62 10.13
C GLU A 24 6.83 22.46 8.92
N GLU A 25 7.46 21.83 7.94
CA GLU A 25 7.98 22.50 6.74
C GLU A 25 6.91 22.75 5.69
N ASN A 26 5.86 21.94 5.69
CA ASN A 26 4.78 21.95 4.72
C ASN A 26 3.41 22.23 5.36
N ALA A 27 3.37 22.96 6.47
CA ALA A 27 2.15 23.18 7.26
C ALA A 27 0.96 23.77 6.48
N GLU A 28 1.22 24.47 5.38
CA GLU A 28 0.18 25.05 4.53
C GLU A 28 -0.45 24.05 3.56
N THR A 29 0.27 22.97 3.22
CA THR A 29 -0.14 22.00 2.18
C THR A 29 -0.28 20.58 2.68
N TYR A 30 0.40 20.23 3.77
CA TYR A 30 0.33 18.90 4.36
C TYR A 30 -0.67 18.82 5.49
N GLN A 31 -1.62 17.94 5.37
CA GLN A 31 -2.58 17.61 6.41
C GLN A 31 -2.34 16.18 6.89
N PRO A 32 -1.96 15.96 8.17
CA PRO A 32 -1.75 14.63 8.72
C PRO A 32 -3.02 13.76 8.64
N PRO A 33 -2.89 12.44 8.51
CA PRO A 33 -4.02 11.54 8.60
C PRO A 33 -4.74 11.68 9.96
N ILE A 34 -6.07 11.53 9.95
CA ILE A 34 -6.85 11.51 11.19
C ILE A 34 -6.39 10.33 12.05
N GLY A 35 -6.12 10.63 13.32
CA GLY A 35 -5.63 9.61 14.26
C GLY A 35 -4.12 9.31 14.13
N ALA A 36 -3.40 9.95 13.22
CA ALA A 36 -1.95 10.03 13.34
C ALA A 36 -1.65 10.74 14.65
N VAL A 37 -1.19 9.98 15.65
CA VAL A 37 -0.95 10.49 16.99
C VAL A 37 0.20 11.47 16.93
N VAL A 38 -0.13 12.75 16.98
CA VAL A 38 0.86 13.81 17.25
C VAL A 38 1.28 13.62 18.70
N SER A 39 2.32 12.82 18.95
CA SER A 39 2.85 12.65 20.29
C SER A 39 3.37 14.01 20.75
N GLN A 40 2.79 14.54 21.84
CA GLN A 40 3.25 15.76 22.46
C GLN A 40 4.30 15.42 23.51
N SER A 41 5.50 15.90 23.35
CA SER A 41 6.52 15.85 24.40
C SER A 41 6.56 17.19 25.15
N ARG A 42 6.52 17.14 26.49
CA ARG A 42 6.81 18.32 27.31
C ARG A 42 8.31 18.45 27.50
N LEU A 43 8.88 19.52 27.01
CA LEU A 43 10.25 19.89 27.33
C LEU A 43 10.37 20.28 28.80
N ALA A 44 11.57 20.15 29.36
CA ALA A 44 11.88 20.59 30.74
C ALA A 44 11.55 22.09 30.99
N SER A 45 11.44 22.87 29.94
CA SER A 45 11.02 24.29 29.96
C SER A 45 9.50 24.49 30.09
N GLY A 46 8.69 23.41 30.16
CA GLY A 46 7.24 23.47 30.19
C GLY A 46 6.59 23.70 28.81
N ARG A 47 7.37 23.90 27.76
CA ARG A 47 6.85 24.00 26.38
C ARG A 47 6.40 22.64 25.87
N VAL A 48 5.21 22.62 25.24
CA VAL A 48 4.73 21.45 24.50
C VAL A 48 5.35 21.51 23.12
N GLN A 49 6.08 20.46 22.75
CA GLN A 49 6.57 20.24 21.41
C GLN A 49 5.74 19.13 20.77
N ASN A 50 5.08 19.44 19.66
CA ASN A 50 4.43 18.41 18.86
C ASN A 50 5.50 17.57 18.17
N ALA A 51 5.31 16.26 18.11
CA ALA A 51 6.17 15.42 17.32
C ALA A 51 6.00 15.76 15.83
N ARG A 52 7.11 15.78 15.11
CA ARG A 52 7.10 15.93 13.67
C ARG A 52 6.44 14.70 13.06
N GLU A 53 5.32 14.91 12.42
CA GLU A 53 4.64 13.90 11.63
C GLU A 53 5.05 14.09 10.16
N GLN A 54 5.37 12.99 9.47
CA GLN A 54 5.83 13.05 8.09
C GLN A 54 5.35 11.84 7.30
N SER A 55 5.16 12.06 6.01
CA SER A 55 4.80 11.03 5.05
C SER A 55 5.88 10.89 3.97
N LEU A 56 6.02 9.68 3.48
CA LEU A 56 6.82 9.38 2.30
C LEU A 56 6.02 9.75 1.05
N VAL A 57 6.64 10.51 0.15
CA VAL A 57 6.08 10.85 -1.15
C VAL A 57 6.83 10.09 -2.23
N ILE A 58 6.09 9.29 -2.99
CA ILE A 58 6.59 8.59 -4.17
C ILE A 58 5.94 9.24 -5.39
N ARG A 59 6.75 9.94 -6.20
CA ARG A 59 6.28 10.58 -7.42
C ARG A 59 6.78 9.80 -8.63
N ILE A 60 5.86 9.40 -9.49
CA ILE A 60 6.17 8.69 -10.72
C ILE A 60 5.65 9.51 -11.89
N GLU A 61 6.54 9.85 -12.81
CA GLU A 61 6.22 10.60 -14.02
C GLU A 61 6.37 9.69 -15.24
N ASN A 62 5.50 9.86 -16.24
CA ASN A 62 5.51 9.13 -17.50
C ASN A 62 5.46 7.60 -17.34
N LEU A 63 4.67 7.11 -16.38
CA LEU A 63 4.47 5.66 -16.22
C LEU A 63 3.53 5.15 -17.32
N PRO A 64 3.98 4.27 -18.22
CA PRO A 64 3.11 3.71 -19.24
C PRO A 64 2.01 2.82 -18.65
N PRO A 65 0.84 2.72 -19.29
CA PRO A 65 -0.22 1.83 -18.86
C PRO A 65 0.26 0.39 -18.67
N GLY A 66 -0.13 -0.25 -17.58
CA GLY A 66 0.25 -1.63 -17.24
C GLY A 66 1.70 -1.81 -16.75
N LYS A 67 2.44 -0.71 -16.58
CA LYS A 67 3.77 -0.74 -15.97
C LYS A 67 3.70 -0.35 -14.50
N GLN A 68 4.69 -0.77 -13.74
CA GLN A 68 4.82 -0.48 -12.31
C GLN A 68 6.23 -0.01 -11.97
N ARG A 69 6.35 0.73 -10.90
CA ARG A 69 7.61 1.11 -10.27
C ARG A 69 7.52 0.83 -8.78
N ALA A 70 8.63 0.54 -8.18
CA ALA A 70 8.67 0.21 -6.76
C ALA A 70 9.92 0.77 -6.11
N ILE A 71 9.80 1.03 -4.82
CA ILE A 71 10.92 1.27 -3.92
C ILE A 71 11.02 0.10 -2.96
N PHE A 72 12.20 -0.21 -2.46
CA PHE A 72 12.35 -1.25 -1.47
C PHE A 72 13.30 -0.87 -0.35
N LYS A 73 13.10 -1.52 0.78
CA LYS A 73 13.97 -1.42 1.94
C LYS A 73 14.38 -2.81 2.40
N THR A 74 15.69 -3.04 2.46
CA THR A 74 16.26 -4.27 3.00
C THR A 74 16.46 -4.16 4.51
N GLN A 75 16.11 -5.21 5.24
CA GLN A 75 16.26 -5.35 6.69
C GLN A 75 17.31 -6.41 7.00
N ASN A 76 18.48 -6.00 7.48
CA ASN A 76 19.60 -6.93 7.71
C ASN A 76 19.31 -8.02 8.75
N SER A 77 18.54 -7.68 9.79
CA SER A 77 18.16 -8.64 10.85
C SER A 77 16.89 -9.41 10.56
N GLY A 78 16.16 -9.03 9.50
CA GLY A 78 14.81 -9.51 9.25
C GLY A 78 13.79 -8.98 10.27
N LEU A 79 12.54 -8.85 9.84
CA LEU A 79 11.42 -8.51 10.72
C LEU A 79 10.61 -9.76 11.00
N ASP A 80 10.28 -10.01 12.25
CA ASP A 80 9.34 -11.04 12.67
C ASP A 80 7.94 -10.42 12.75
N LEU A 81 7.12 -10.73 11.75
CA LEU A 81 5.74 -10.26 11.66
C LEU A 81 4.71 -11.28 12.19
N LEU A 82 5.12 -12.46 12.64
CA LEU A 82 4.20 -13.50 13.13
C LEU A 82 3.40 -13.09 14.36
N LYS A 83 3.88 -12.08 15.10
CA LYS A 83 3.22 -11.58 16.32
C LYS A 83 2.16 -10.52 16.04
N TYR A 84 2.02 -10.11 14.79
CA TYR A 84 1.08 -9.07 14.38
C TYR A 84 -0.06 -9.68 13.57
N SER A 85 -1.26 -9.19 13.78
CA SER A 85 -2.42 -9.58 12.98
C SER A 85 -2.51 -8.79 11.68
N ASN A 86 -2.16 -7.50 11.75
CA ASN A 86 -2.36 -6.57 10.63
C ASN A 86 -1.15 -5.66 10.45
N LEU A 87 -0.88 -5.31 9.19
CA LEU A 87 -0.04 -4.18 8.81
C LEU A 87 -0.94 -3.09 8.25
N ARG A 88 -0.87 -1.89 8.83
CA ARG A 88 -1.69 -0.74 8.43
C ARG A 88 -0.82 0.42 8.00
N MET A 89 -1.25 1.13 6.97
CA MET A 89 -0.66 2.39 6.55
C MET A 89 -1.73 3.33 5.97
N PHE A 90 -1.56 4.62 6.17
CA PHE A 90 -2.34 5.62 5.45
C PHE A 90 -1.75 5.81 4.06
N VAL A 91 -2.61 5.91 3.06
CA VAL A 91 -2.22 6.09 1.66
C VAL A 91 -3.06 7.20 1.04
N HIS A 92 -2.41 8.15 0.43
CA HIS A 92 -3.03 9.16 -0.42
C HIS A 92 -2.53 8.98 -1.85
N ALA A 93 -3.42 8.96 -2.80
CA ALA A 93 -3.10 8.90 -4.23
C ALA A 93 -3.63 10.15 -4.93
N HIS A 94 -2.77 10.75 -5.74
CA HIS A 94 -3.10 11.84 -6.64
C HIS A 94 -2.43 11.58 -7.99
N GLY A 95 -3.01 12.08 -9.07
CA GLY A 95 -2.37 11.93 -10.37
C GLY A 95 -3.08 12.71 -11.48
N ILE A 96 -2.30 13.01 -12.52
CA ILE A 96 -2.78 13.69 -13.72
C ILE A 96 -2.50 12.78 -14.92
N LEU A 97 -3.52 12.50 -15.71
CA LEU A 97 -3.40 11.73 -16.94
C LEU A 97 -2.66 12.54 -18.02
N ALA A 98 -2.14 11.86 -19.04
CA ALA A 98 -1.42 12.47 -20.14
C ALA A 98 -2.20 13.57 -20.90
N ASN A 99 -3.54 13.50 -20.85
CA ASN A 99 -4.44 14.53 -21.43
C ASN A 99 -4.69 15.73 -20.49
N GLY A 100 -4.03 15.80 -19.33
CA GLY A 100 -4.19 16.84 -18.32
C GLY A 100 -5.38 16.65 -17.37
N THR A 101 -6.11 15.54 -17.46
CA THR A 101 -7.24 15.27 -16.57
C THR A 101 -6.72 14.80 -15.21
N ASP A 102 -7.19 15.43 -14.14
CA ASP A 102 -6.98 14.97 -12.79
C ASP A 102 -7.80 13.69 -12.53
N ILE A 103 -7.13 12.62 -12.09
CA ILE A 103 -7.80 11.34 -11.85
C ILE A 103 -8.85 11.41 -10.74
N ALA A 104 -8.74 12.35 -9.81
CA ALA A 104 -9.75 12.57 -8.77
C ALA A 104 -11.06 13.18 -9.32
N SER A 105 -11.04 13.74 -10.53
CA SER A 105 -12.24 14.26 -11.20
C SER A 105 -13.05 13.19 -11.95
N LEU A 106 -12.51 11.99 -12.08
CA LEU A 106 -13.17 10.87 -12.76
C LEU A 106 -14.24 10.22 -11.87
N PRO A 107 -15.21 9.50 -12.47
CA PRO A 107 -16.09 8.62 -11.70
C PRO A 107 -15.26 7.66 -10.82
N GLN A 108 -15.72 7.37 -9.61
CA GLN A 108 -14.95 6.62 -8.61
C GLN A 108 -14.37 5.30 -9.13
N GLU A 109 -15.19 4.51 -9.84
CA GLU A 109 -14.74 3.22 -10.40
C GLU A 109 -13.65 3.41 -11.47
N GLU A 110 -13.77 4.44 -12.29
CA GLU A 110 -12.74 4.77 -13.27
C GLU A 110 -11.46 5.27 -12.61
N ALA A 111 -11.57 6.18 -11.64
CA ALA A 111 -10.43 6.70 -10.86
C ALA A 111 -9.64 5.56 -10.21
N ARG A 112 -10.34 4.61 -9.56
CA ARG A 112 -9.73 3.43 -8.91
C ARG A 112 -8.98 2.52 -9.89
N SER A 113 -9.40 2.47 -11.15
CA SER A 113 -8.69 1.70 -12.18
C SER A 113 -7.35 2.32 -12.62
N LYS A 114 -7.08 3.57 -12.25
CA LYS A 114 -5.88 4.31 -12.69
C LYS A 114 -4.71 4.22 -11.73
N ALA A 115 -4.96 3.92 -10.46
CA ALA A 115 -3.92 3.88 -9.45
C ALA A 115 -4.06 2.62 -8.58
N THR A 116 -3.01 1.84 -8.51
CA THR A 116 -2.92 0.64 -7.69
C THR A 116 -1.62 0.69 -6.89
N LEU A 117 -1.69 0.35 -5.61
CA LEU A 117 -0.53 0.21 -4.76
C LEU A 117 -0.34 -1.25 -4.39
N PHE A 118 0.89 -1.72 -4.44
CA PHE A 118 1.24 -3.04 -3.93
C PHE A 118 2.29 -2.96 -2.82
N VAL A 119 2.24 -3.93 -1.92
CA VAL A 119 3.24 -4.13 -0.87
C VAL A 119 3.73 -5.57 -0.94
N ARG A 120 5.05 -5.76 -1.04
CA ARG A 120 5.66 -7.09 -0.93
C ARG A 120 6.41 -7.21 0.39
N LEU A 121 6.28 -8.38 0.98
CA LEU A 121 6.94 -8.76 2.24
C LEU A 121 7.62 -10.11 2.00
N GLY A 122 8.95 -10.15 2.04
CA GLY A 122 9.65 -11.39 1.71
C GLY A 122 11.11 -11.44 2.10
N SER A 123 11.79 -12.50 1.63
CA SER A 123 13.22 -12.66 1.79
C SER A 123 14.01 -11.81 0.79
N ASN A 124 13.37 -11.51 -0.36
CA ASN A 124 13.91 -10.64 -1.41
C ASN A 124 12.78 -10.01 -2.24
N GLU A 125 13.14 -9.12 -3.15
CA GLU A 125 12.21 -8.26 -3.88
C GLU A 125 11.48 -8.98 -5.03
N THR A 126 12.04 -10.07 -5.56
CA THR A 126 11.65 -10.61 -6.87
C THR A 126 11.20 -12.07 -6.85
N ASN A 127 11.76 -12.92 -5.99
CA ASN A 127 11.61 -14.36 -6.10
C ASN A 127 10.93 -15.03 -4.89
N ASP A 128 10.91 -14.36 -3.74
CA ASP A 128 10.48 -14.97 -2.48
C ASP A 128 9.74 -13.96 -1.62
N PHE A 129 8.45 -13.75 -1.92
CA PHE A 129 7.63 -12.72 -1.30
C PHE A 129 6.15 -13.08 -1.25
N TYR A 130 5.45 -12.48 -0.29
CA TYR A 130 4.01 -12.24 -0.33
C TYR A 130 3.74 -10.86 -0.93
N GLU A 131 2.67 -10.71 -1.69
CA GLU A 131 2.23 -9.47 -2.26
C GLU A 131 0.78 -9.17 -1.87
N TYR A 132 0.54 -7.95 -1.46
CA TYR A 132 -0.79 -7.37 -1.31
C TYR A 132 -0.91 -6.23 -2.30
N GLU A 133 -1.91 -6.25 -3.15
CA GLU A 133 -2.17 -5.21 -4.14
C GLU A 133 -3.59 -4.69 -3.99
N GLN A 134 -3.74 -3.37 -3.97
CA GLN A 134 -5.02 -2.70 -3.75
C GLN A 134 -5.18 -1.54 -4.72
N PRO A 135 -6.33 -1.44 -5.43
CA PRO A 135 -6.72 -0.24 -6.12
C PRO A 135 -6.90 0.90 -5.12
N LEU A 136 -6.35 2.07 -5.46
CA LEU A 136 -6.48 3.27 -4.64
C LEU A 136 -7.70 4.08 -5.10
N SER A 137 -8.24 4.87 -4.18
CA SER A 137 -9.23 5.90 -4.50
C SER A 137 -8.53 7.24 -4.51
N PRO A 138 -8.17 7.77 -5.69
CA PRO A 138 -7.47 9.04 -5.77
C PRO A 138 -8.30 10.19 -5.26
N SER A 139 -7.65 11.17 -4.65
CA SER A 139 -8.23 12.45 -4.25
C SER A 139 -7.41 13.62 -4.79
N PHE A 140 -7.93 14.83 -4.71
CA PHE A 140 -7.20 16.02 -5.13
C PHE A 140 -5.95 16.23 -4.25
N GLU A 141 -4.90 16.79 -4.82
CA GLU A 141 -3.64 17.07 -4.11
C GLU A 141 -3.85 17.93 -2.86
N THR A 142 -4.79 18.86 -2.94
CA THR A 142 -5.18 19.77 -1.87
C THR A 142 -6.67 19.63 -1.60
N ALA A 143 -7.07 18.61 -0.87
CA ALA A 143 -8.45 18.50 -0.41
C ALA A 143 -8.70 19.41 0.79
N GLY A 144 -9.94 19.87 0.95
CA GLY A 144 -10.32 20.80 2.00
C GLY A 144 -10.26 20.23 3.43
N SER A 145 -10.14 18.90 3.59
CA SER A 145 -10.06 18.24 4.89
C SER A 145 -9.20 16.99 4.86
N SER A 146 -8.65 16.61 6.00
CA SER A 146 -7.84 15.41 6.19
C SER A 146 -8.59 14.12 5.79
N ASP A 147 -9.88 14.06 6.04
CA ASP A 147 -10.75 12.93 5.70
C ASP A 147 -10.83 12.70 4.20
N GLN A 148 -10.89 13.81 3.44
CA GLN A 148 -10.95 13.75 1.98
C GLN A 148 -9.62 13.34 1.36
N LEU A 149 -8.50 13.77 1.96
CA LEU A 149 -7.17 13.39 1.49
C LEU A 149 -6.86 11.92 1.72
N TRP A 150 -7.06 11.46 2.95
CA TRP A 150 -6.62 10.12 3.37
C TRP A 150 -7.69 9.04 3.22
N GLN A 151 -8.91 9.43 2.88
CA GLN A 151 -10.06 8.55 2.64
C GLN A 151 -10.21 7.49 3.73
N THR A 152 -10.49 7.96 4.93
CA THR A 152 -10.59 7.10 6.12
C THR A 152 -11.85 6.27 6.18
N SER A 153 -12.86 6.55 5.33
CA SER A 153 -14.11 5.79 5.31
C SER A 153 -14.57 5.48 3.91
N VAL A 154 -14.82 4.21 3.62
CA VAL A 154 -15.54 3.76 2.43
C VAL A 154 -16.88 3.21 2.89
N ASP A 155 -17.98 3.73 2.33
CA ASP A 155 -19.28 3.09 2.46
C ASP A 155 -19.28 1.83 1.58
N PHE A 156 -19.21 0.68 2.23
CA PHE A 156 -19.38 -0.59 1.57
C PHE A 156 -20.63 -1.25 2.11
N GLU A 157 -21.66 -1.37 1.29
CA GLU A 157 -22.96 -1.95 1.64
C GLU A 157 -23.65 -1.28 2.85
N GLY A 158 -23.51 0.05 2.99
CA GLY A 158 -24.11 0.79 4.11
C GLY A 158 -23.37 0.67 5.45
N VAL A 159 -22.19 0.06 5.47
CA VAL A 159 -21.32 0.01 6.64
C VAL A 159 -20.13 0.92 6.42
N PHE A 160 -20.06 2.03 7.16
CA PHE A 160 -18.86 2.87 7.20
C PHE A 160 -17.72 2.08 7.84
N ARG A 161 -16.71 1.78 7.02
CA ARG A 161 -15.49 1.14 7.48
C ARG A 161 -14.33 2.11 7.28
N ASP A 162 -13.47 2.19 8.28
CA ASP A 162 -12.22 2.93 8.20
C ASP A 162 -11.22 2.14 7.32
N LEU A 163 -11.42 2.24 6.00
CA LEU A 163 -10.58 1.59 4.99
C LEU A 163 -9.60 2.56 4.34
N GLY A 164 -9.54 3.79 4.80
CA GLY A 164 -8.63 4.81 4.27
C GLY A 164 -7.16 4.53 4.55
N SER A 165 -6.89 3.57 5.42
CA SER A 165 -5.61 2.93 5.56
C SER A 165 -5.59 1.64 4.76
N MET A 166 -4.51 1.37 4.06
CA MET A 166 -4.25 0.02 3.59
C MET A 166 -4.15 -0.88 4.83
N ASN A 167 -5.03 -1.87 4.94
CA ASN A 167 -5.08 -2.80 6.06
C ASN A 167 -4.80 -4.20 5.56
N ILE A 168 -3.57 -4.66 5.76
CA ILE A 168 -3.12 -5.97 5.30
C ILE A 168 -3.26 -6.96 6.45
N GLU A 169 -4.17 -7.91 6.31
CA GLU A 169 -4.32 -9.02 7.25
C GLU A 169 -3.23 -10.05 6.99
N LEU A 170 -2.26 -10.14 7.91
CA LEU A 170 -1.08 -10.99 7.71
C LEU A 170 -1.40 -12.49 7.74
N GLY A 171 -2.46 -12.89 8.45
CA GLY A 171 -2.94 -14.27 8.47
C GLY A 171 -3.38 -14.78 7.10
N ALA A 172 -3.91 -13.91 6.25
CA ALA A 172 -4.36 -14.25 4.91
C ALA A 172 -3.21 -14.75 4.00
N PHE A 173 -1.99 -14.30 4.21
CA PHE A 173 -0.82 -14.80 3.47
C PHE A 173 -0.52 -16.27 3.77
N ASN A 174 -0.71 -16.71 5.01
CA ASN A 174 -0.53 -18.12 5.35
C ASN A 174 -1.61 -18.99 4.69
N GLN A 175 -2.84 -18.51 4.65
CA GLN A 175 -3.95 -19.18 3.99
C GLN A 175 -3.70 -19.27 2.47
N LEU A 176 -3.20 -18.20 1.86
CA LEU A 176 -2.81 -18.18 0.44
C LEU A 176 -1.72 -19.23 0.14
N LYS A 177 -0.72 -19.36 1.01
CA LYS A 177 0.33 -20.37 0.87
C LYS A 177 -0.24 -21.79 0.90
N VAL A 178 -1.13 -22.07 1.84
CA VAL A 178 -1.82 -23.38 1.92
C VAL A 178 -2.66 -23.64 0.66
N ALA A 179 -3.40 -22.63 0.17
CA ALA A 179 -4.21 -22.75 -1.04
C ALA A 179 -3.34 -23.07 -2.27
N ARG A 180 -2.22 -22.37 -2.45
CA ARG A 180 -1.26 -22.66 -3.52
C ARG A 180 -0.72 -24.08 -3.45
N ASP A 181 -0.27 -24.49 -2.27
CA ASP A 181 0.37 -25.80 -2.06
C ASP A 181 -0.62 -26.96 -2.31
N ARG A 182 -1.90 -26.77 -2.00
CA ARG A 182 -2.98 -27.76 -2.30
C ARG A 182 -3.16 -28.03 -3.79
N VAL A 183 -3.01 -27.00 -4.63
CA VAL A 183 -3.13 -27.15 -6.09
C VAL A 183 -1.79 -27.40 -6.76
N ALA A 184 -0.73 -27.62 -5.99
CA ALA A 184 0.64 -27.86 -6.47
C ALA A 184 1.11 -26.82 -7.49
N PHE A 185 0.75 -25.52 -7.30
CA PHE A 185 1.14 -24.47 -8.20
C PHE A 185 2.66 -24.20 -8.12
N PRO A 186 3.34 -23.98 -9.26
CA PRO A 186 4.79 -23.75 -9.29
C PRO A 186 5.21 -22.58 -8.41
N THR A 187 6.27 -22.75 -7.62
CA THR A 187 6.77 -21.71 -6.70
C THR A 187 7.57 -20.62 -7.39
N ASP A 188 8.03 -20.84 -8.61
CA ASP A 188 8.75 -19.85 -9.42
C ASP A 188 7.83 -18.82 -10.12
N SER A 189 6.54 -19.05 -10.04
CA SER A 189 5.50 -18.19 -10.59
C SER A 189 4.68 -17.55 -9.46
N ILE A 190 4.03 -16.42 -9.73
CA ILE A 190 3.18 -15.76 -8.73
C ILE A 190 1.81 -16.44 -8.74
N PHE A 191 1.42 -16.98 -7.61
CA PHE A 191 0.07 -17.48 -7.38
C PHE A 191 -0.77 -16.35 -6.76
N TYR A 192 -1.87 -15.99 -7.43
CA TYR A 192 -2.83 -15.01 -6.92
C TYR A 192 -4.11 -15.71 -6.48
N SER A 193 -4.65 -15.25 -5.35
CA SER A 193 -6.00 -15.59 -4.92
C SER A 193 -6.88 -14.35 -5.06
N VAL A 194 -7.80 -14.39 -6.00
CA VAL A 194 -8.84 -13.37 -6.17
C VAL A 194 -10.15 -14.06 -6.51
N THR A 195 -11.18 -13.75 -5.74
CA THR A 195 -12.55 -13.98 -6.21
C THR A 195 -13.37 -12.77 -5.77
N ASN A 196 -13.66 -11.85 -6.72
CA ASN A 196 -14.57 -10.70 -6.56
C ASN A 196 -14.31 -9.77 -5.36
N GLY A 197 -13.06 -9.62 -4.92
CA GLY A 197 -12.72 -8.86 -3.71
C GLY A 197 -12.87 -9.65 -2.42
N GLU A 198 -13.34 -10.88 -2.50
CA GLU A 198 -13.37 -11.82 -1.39
C GLU A 198 -12.17 -12.76 -1.52
N LEU A 199 -11.34 -12.82 -0.49
CA LEU A 199 -10.36 -13.90 -0.36
C LEU A 199 -11.11 -15.13 0.16
N THR A 200 -11.68 -15.88 -0.75
CA THR A 200 -12.20 -17.20 -0.40
C THR A 200 -11.04 -18.15 -0.19
N THR A 201 -10.71 -18.38 1.06
CA THR A 201 -9.89 -19.54 1.39
C THR A 201 -10.78 -20.78 1.43
N PRO A 202 -10.32 -21.92 0.90
CA PRO A 202 -11.12 -23.14 0.85
C PRO A 202 -11.63 -23.64 2.21
N ASP A 203 -11.06 -23.16 3.32
CA ASP A 203 -11.33 -23.65 4.67
C ASP A 203 -12.10 -22.65 5.57
N SER A 204 -12.39 -21.46 5.12
CA SER A 204 -13.17 -20.51 5.88
C SER A 204 -14.09 -19.69 4.97
N PRO A 205 -15.30 -20.18 4.70
CA PRO A 205 -16.30 -19.43 3.94
C PRO A 205 -16.72 -18.12 4.60
N ASP A 206 -16.39 -17.93 5.89
CA ASP A 206 -16.78 -16.77 6.68
C ASP A 206 -15.61 -15.78 6.95
N ALA A 207 -14.41 -16.07 6.47
CA ALA A 207 -13.30 -15.12 6.57
C ALA A 207 -13.40 -14.08 5.46
N GLU A 208 -14.30 -13.13 5.63
CA GLU A 208 -14.35 -11.92 4.82
C GLU A 208 -13.06 -11.13 5.03
N LEU A 209 -12.17 -11.17 4.06
CA LEU A 209 -11.09 -10.19 4.01
C LEU A 209 -11.71 -8.85 3.62
N PHE A 210 -11.80 -7.96 4.60
CA PHE A 210 -12.29 -6.60 4.34
C PHE A 210 -11.22 -5.81 3.58
N ALA A 211 -11.26 -5.94 2.28
CA ALA A 211 -10.40 -5.22 1.38
C ALA A 211 -11.25 -4.54 0.29
N PRO A 212 -10.82 -3.37 -0.22
CA PRO A 212 -11.51 -2.73 -1.33
C PRO A 212 -11.67 -3.67 -2.52
N PRO A 213 -12.78 -3.59 -3.28
CA PRO A 213 -12.95 -4.35 -4.51
C PRO A 213 -11.74 -4.25 -5.44
N GLY A 214 -11.30 -5.36 -6.00
CA GLY A 214 -10.11 -5.43 -6.85
C GLY A 214 -8.80 -5.66 -6.09
N THR A 215 -8.83 -5.73 -4.75
CA THR A 215 -7.66 -6.15 -3.96
C THR A 215 -7.31 -7.61 -4.26
N ARG A 216 -6.01 -7.89 -4.35
CA ARG A 216 -5.53 -9.26 -4.55
C ARG A 216 -4.33 -9.56 -3.65
N LEU A 217 -4.19 -10.83 -3.30
CA LEU A 217 -3.00 -11.37 -2.64
C LEU A 217 -2.21 -12.23 -3.62
N GLY A 218 -0.89 -12.12 -3.55
CA GLY A 218 0.05 -12.91 -4.32
C GLY A 218 1.08 -13.59 -3.44
N ILE A 219 1.59 -14.74 -3.91
CA ILE A 219 2.73 -15.42 -3.30
C ILE A 219 3.65 -15.93 -4.40
N ARG A 220 4.94 -15.73 -4.22
CA ARG A 220 6.00 -16.34 -5.02
C ARG A 220 7.06 -16.91 -4.10
N GLY A 221 7.67 -18.03 -4.48
CA GLY A 221 8.69 -18.67 -3.66
C GLY A 221 8.12 -19.33 -2.40
N THR A 222 8.91 -19.34 -1.36
CA THR A 222 8.55 -19.88 -0.05
C THR A 222 8.75 -18.86 1.07
N PRO A 223 8.15 -17.65 0.97
CA PRO A 223 8.38 -16.59 1.94
C PRO A 223 7.91 -16.97 3.35
N SER A 224 8.47 -16.27 4.32
CA SER A 224 8.11 -16.42 5.73
C SER A 224 7.89 -15.06 6.38
N LEU A 225 6.75 -14.89 7.05
CA LEU A 225 6.48 -13.71 7.86
C LEU A 225 7.34 -13.63 9.13
N GLY A 226 7.95 -14.75 9.55
CA GLY A 226 8.90 -14.76 10.68
C GLY A 226 10.29 -14.19 10.35
N LYS A 227 10.57 -13.95 9.06
CA LYS A 227 11.84 -13.39 8.61
C LYS A 227 11.66 -12.59 7.32
N VAL A 228 11.13 -11.40 7.45
CA VAL A 228 10.97 -10.48 6.32
C VAL A 228 12.23 -9.62 6.19
N ASN A 229 13.02 -9.87 5.18
CA ASN A 229 14.26 -9.13 4.90
C ASN A 229 14.06 -7.99 3.90
N SER A 230 12.98 -8.03 3.11
CA SER A 230 12.67 -7.00 2.12
C SER A 230 11.23 -6.57 2.22
N ILE A 231 11.03 -5.25 2.21
CA ILE A 231 9.73 -4.60 2.07
C ILE A 231 9.79 -3.80 0.78
N VAL A 232 8.83 -4.05 -0.12
CA VAL A 232 8.68 -3.35 -1.41
C VAL A 232 7.34 -2.62 -1.43
N ILE A 233 7.32 -1.40 -1.93
CA ILE A 233 6.12 -0.58 -2.11
C ILE A 233 6.13 0.00 -3.52
#